data_617893e6c9f4b72224fbeab248a8e9f7
#
_entry.id   617893e6c9f4b72224fbeab248a8e9f7
#
_cell.length_a   1.000
_cell.length_b   1.000
_cell.length_c   1.000
_cell.angle_alpha   90.00
_cell.angle_beta   90.00
_cell.angle_gamma   90.00
#
_symmetry.space_group_name_H-M   'P 1'
#
loop_
_entity.id
_entity.type
_entity.pdbx_description
1 polymer ?
#
loop_
_entity_poly.entity_id
_entity_poly.type
_entity_poly.pdbx_seq_one_letter_code
_entity_poly.pdbx_strand_id
1 'polypeptide(L)'
;QSFENQWEILQNISKISFCQVSAILKEHLLNSNNDENLMPWEIKQDKPLIFPKTTKAILYDALYIEKQNLSKEVLNKLQRLSSFSNPEFFVLQNLRFSTFNTPRIITSFTINEKYIIVPRGLTQKITNLFNSNKAKLFIEDKRFIRPIDKLNFTLTLKDEQKIALEKILLQDYSVLIAPPGFGKTAIAAAIIEKRKVNTLILVNKSNLLDQWVERLCEYFQIDIKTIGKLGNGKKKLNSNLDIATLQSLKNRPELIEEYSQIIIDEVHHIPAVSFEIPLKRFKGKYILGLSATPDRQDGMHPIMFMQCGDIAY
;
A
#
# COMPACT_ATOMS: atom_id res chain seq x y z
N GLN A 1 -43.01 8.86 23.60
CA GLN A 1 -42.83 9.93 22.61
C GLN A 1 -43.48 9.48 21.31
N SER A 2 -44.44 10.27 20.79
CA SER A 2 -45.20 9.89 19.62
C SER A 2 -44.34 9.93 18.34
N PHE A 3 -44.64 9.09 17.33
CA PHE A 3 -43.93 9.01 16.06
C PHE A 3 -43.86 10.38 15.35
N GLU A 4 -44.82 11.26 15.53
CA GLU A 4 -44.85 12.61 14.99
C GLU A 4 -43.71 13.50 15.48
N ASN A 5 -43.32 13.42 16.76
CA ASN A 5 -42.20 14.18 17.30
C ASN A 5 -40.83 13.78 16.72
N GLN A 6 -40.68 12.55 16.23
CA GLN A 6 -39.43 12.11 15.61
C GLN A 6 -39.25 12.68 14.21
N TRP A 7 -40.32 12.79 13.45
CA TRP A 7 -40.30 13.42 12.10
C TRP A 7 -40.00 14.92 12.17
N GLU A 8 -40.59 15.63 13.14
CA GLU A 8 -40.33 17.04 13.37
C GLU A 8 -38.88 17.33 13.76
N ILE A 9 -38.26 16.47 14.56
CA ILE A 9 -36.83 16.53 14.90
C ILE A 9 -35.98 16.27 13.67
N LEU A 10 -36.31 15.28 12.83
CA LEU A 10 -35.55 14.95 11.61
C LEU A 10 -35.65 16.04 10.54
N GLN A 11 -36.81 16.72 10.41
CA GLN A 11 -36.98 17.84 9.49
C GLN A 11 -36.21 19.09 9.92
N ASN A 12 -35.98 19.27 11.22
CA ASN A 12 -35.25 20.40 11.80
C ASN A 12 -33.75 20.16 11.97
N ILE A 13 -33.21 18.99 11.57
CA ILE A 13 -31.77 18.75 11.54
C ILE A 13 -31.13 19.59 10.45
N SER A 14 -30.49 20.68 10.85
CA SER A 14 -29.64 21.45 9.95
C SER A 14 -28.41 20.63 9.55
N LYS A 15 -28.03 20.66 8.28
CA LYS A 15 -26.82 20.03 7.80
C LYS A 15 -25.61 20.62 8.54
N ILE A 16 -24.98 19.83 9.36
CA ILE A 16 -23.75 20.22 10.08
C ILE A 16 -22.60 20.20 9.06
N SER A 17 -21.88 21.31 8.94
CA SER A 17 -20.69 21.40 8.08
C SER A 17 -19.54 20.59 8.68
N PHE A 18 -18.60 20.15 7.84
CA PHE A 18 -17.38 19.45 8.29
C PHE A 18 -16.60 20.23 9.36
N CYS A 19 -16.57 21.57 9.24
CA CYS A 19 -15.92 22.42 10.24
C CYS A 19 -16.63 22.37 11.60
N GLN A 20 -17.96 22.30 11.63
CA GLN A 20 -18.74 22.17 12.88
C GLN A 20 -18.56 20.79 13.53
N VAL A 21 -18.53 19.72 12.72
CA VAL A 21 -18.22 18.36 13.21
C VAL A 21 -16.78 18.33 13.80
N SER A 22 -15.83 18.93 13.12
CA SER A 22 -14.43 19.02 13.60
C SER A 22 -14.30 19.84 14.88
N ALA A 23 -15.10 20.89 15.05
CA ALA A 23 -15.14 21.70 16.27
C ALA A 23 -15.74 20.91 17.44
N ILE A 24 -16.88 20.23 17.21
CA ILE A 24 -17.52 19.37 18.21
C ILE A 24 -16.58 18.24 18.66
N LEU A 25 -15.91 17.57 17.69
CA LEU A 25 -14.92 16.53 18.01
C LEU A 25 -13.74 17.07 18.80
N LYS A 26 -13.22 18.26 18.47
CA LYS A 26 -12.13 18.91 19.23
C LYS A 26 -12.60 19.25 20.66
N GLU A 27 -13.79 19.76 20.84
CA GLU A 27 -14.36 20.11 22.14
C GLU A 27 -14.59 18.85 22.99
N HIS A 28 -15.08 17.75 22.40
CA HIS A 28 -15.20 16.45 23.06
C HIS A 28 -13.84 15.86 23.44
N LEU A 29 -12.83 15.97 22.57
CA LEU A 29 -11.46 15.50 22.85
C LEU A 29 -10.76 16.33 23.93
N LEU A 30 -11.07 17.63 24.04
CA LEU A 30 -10.55 18.52 25.10
C LEU A 30 -11.25 18.28 26.44
N ASN A 31 -12.53 17.94 26.42
CA ASN A 31 -13.31 17.65 27.64
C ASN A 31 -13.17 16.21 28.15
N SER A 32 -12.62 15.29 27.35
CA SER A 32 -12.40 13.88 27.72
C SER A 32 -11.13 13.65 28.55
N ASN A 33 -10.48 14.69 29.04
CA ASN A 33 -9.35 14.58 29.99
C ASN A 33 -9.79 14.23 31.42
N ASN A 34 -11.07 13.98 31.66
CA ASN A 34 -11.54 13.42 32.91
C ASN A 34 -11.69 11.89 32.76
N ASP A 35 -10.72 11.16 33.30
CA ASP A 35 -10.57 9.70 33.23
C ASP A 35 -11.75 8.90 33.88
N GLU A 36 -12.75 9.55 34.40
CA GLU A 36 -13.82 8.90 35.18
C GLU A 36 -14.99 8.32 34.36
N ASN A 37 -15.05 8.62 33.04
CA ASN A 37 -16.13 8.17 32.14
C ASN A 37 -15.68 7.27 30.99
N LEU A 38 -14.43 6.81 30.97
CA LEU A 38 -13.95 5.91 29.95
C LEU A 38 -14.40 4.48 30.22
N MET A 39 -15.01 3.83 29.24
CA MET A 39 -15.31 2.41 29.32
C MET A 39 -14.02 1.60 29.49
N PRO A 40 -14.01 0.44 30.17
CA PRO A 40 -12.79 -0.35 30.44
C PRO A 40 -11.93 -0.68 29.20
N TRP A 41 -12.54 -0.68 28.01
CA TRP A 41 -11.84 -0.88 26.72
C TRP A 41 -11.33 0.42 26.10
N GLU A 42 -11.69 1.59 26.60
CA GLU A 42 -11.23 2.91 26.19
C GLU A 42 -10.04 3.41 26.99
N ILE A 43 -9.80 2.81 28.17
CA ILE A 43 -8.62 3.09 28.98
C ILE A 43 -7.38 2.59 28.21
N LYS A 44 -6.86 3.44 27.37
CA LYS A 44 -5.53 3.31 26.81
C LYS A 44 -4.51 3.66 27.90
N GLN A 45 -4.24 2.73 28.79
CA GLN A 45 -2.96 2.75 29.46
C GLN A 45 -1.93 2.45 28.37
N ASP A 46 -1.44 3.47 27.68
CA ASP A 46 -0.24 3.39 26.88
C ASP A 46 0.91 3.11 27.85
N LYS A 47 1.08 1.83 28.21
CA LYS A 47 2.30 1.39 28.88
C LYS A 47 3.45 1.87 28.03
N PRO A 48 4.47 2.51 28.63
CA PRO A 48 5.59 3.01 27.86
C PRO A 48 6.17 1.89 27.02
N LEU A 49 6.27 2.13 25.72
CA LEU A 49 6.87 1.17 24.79
C LEU A 49 8.36 1.11 25.07
N ILE A 50 8.80 0.03 25.72
CA ILE A 50 10.21 -0.20 25.98
C ILE A 50 10.83 -0.92 24.79
N PHE A 51 11.59 -0.16 24.00
CA PHE A 51 12.34 -0.70 22.88
C PHE A 51 13.74 -1.11 23.31
N PRO A 52 14.29 -2.21 22.79
CA PRO A 52 15.72 -2.51 22.92
C PRO A 52 16.51 -1.45 22.16
N LYS A 53 17.71 -1.10 22.63
CA LYS A 53 18.58 -0.10 21.98
C LYS A 53 18.83 -0.41 20.51
N THR A 54 18.92 -1.69 20.18
CA THR A 54 19.16 -2.18 18.83
C THR A 54 18.32 -3.42 18.54
N THR A 55 17.76 -3.49 17.34
CA THR A 55 17.02 -4.67 16.84
C THR A 55 17.49 -4.96 15.43
N LYS A 56 17.66 -6.22 15.09
CA LYS A 56 18.02 -6.64 13.73
C LYS A 56 16.77 -6.94 12.93
N ALA A 57 16.81 -6.61 11.65
CA ALA A 57 15.78 -6.95 10.70
C ALA A 57 16.39 -7.31 9.34
N ILE A 58 15.68 -8.10 8.57
CA ILE A 58 16.03 -8.46 7.19
C ILE A 58 14.91 -7.95 6.29
N LEU A 59 15.26 -7.21 5.24
CA LEU A 59 14.33 -6.74 4.23
C LEU A 59 14.52 -7.57 2.95
N TYR A 60 13.48 -8.31 2.61
CA TYR A 60 13.47 -9.19 1.43
C TYR A 60 12.10 -9.14 0.74
N ASP A 61 11.38 -10.26 0.64
CA ASP A 61 9.97 -10.31 0.21
C ASP A 61 9.01 -9.67 1.22
N ALA A 62 9.44 -9.57 2.48
CA ALA A 62 8.79 -8.89 3.59
C ALA A 62 9.86 -8.27 4.51
N LEU A 63 9.44 -7.56 5.56
CA LEU A 63 10.33 -7.10 6.62
C LEU A 63 10.27 -8.10 7.78
N TYR A 64 11.39 -8.78 8.02
CA TYR A 64 11.61 -9.78 9.08
C TYR A 64 12.30 -9.13 10.27
N ILE A 65 11.61 -8.90 11.37
CA ILE A 65 12.16 -8.24 12.57
C ILE A 65 12.41 -9.29 13.63
N GLU A 66 13.65 -9.36 14.17
CA GLU A 66 13.98 -10.28 15.25
C GLU A 66 13.18 -9.93 16.51
N LYS A 67 12.46 -10.93 17.06
CA LYS A 67 11.58 -10.73 18.21
C LYS A 67 12.23 -10.99 19.57
N GLN A 68 13.44 -11.56 19.60
CA GLN A 68 14.09 -12.09 20.80
C GLN A 68 14.14 -11.09 21.97
N ASN A 69 14.36 -9.81 21.69
CA ASN A 69 14.49 -8.76 22.69
C ASN A 69 13.33 -7.75 22.69
N LEU A 70 12.26 -8.03 21.94
CA LEU A 70 11.11 -7.15 21.87
C LEU A 70 10.14 -7.43 23.03
N SER A 71 9.70 -6.36 23.70
CA SER A 71 8.64 -6.47 24.70
C SER A 71 7.31 -6.86 24.07
N LYS A 72 6.39 -7.42 24.85
CA LYS A 72 5.05 -7.78 24.39
C LYS A 72 4.29 -6.56 23.83
N GLU A 73 4.49 -5.41 24.44
CA GLU A 73 3.87 -4.14 24.02
C GLU A 73 4.36 -3.70 22.64
N VAL A 74 5.66 -3.81 22.37
CA VAL A 74 6.24 -3.52 21.04
C VAL A 74 5.75 -4.52 20.01
N LEU A 75 5.72 -5.82 20.32
CA LEU A 75 5.16 -6.83 19.43
C LEU A 75 3.69 -6.54 19.10
N ASN A 76 2.88 -6.23 20.10
CA ASN A 76 1.48 -5.85 19.90
C ASN A 76 1.34 -4.59 19.01
N LYS A 77 2.24 -3.61 19.17
CA LYS A 77 2.24 -2.41 18.32
C LYS A 77 2.56 -2.74 16.86
N LEU A 78 3.55 -3.60 16.61
CA LEU A 78 3.90 -4.07 15.26
C LEU A 78 2.75 -4.86 14.62
N GLN A 79 2.08 -5.72 15.38
CA GLN A 79 0.89 -6.46 14.93
C GLN A 79 -0.25 -5.50 14.56
N ARG A 80 -0.50 -4.48 15.39
CA ARG A 80 -1.55 -3.47 15.10
C ARG A 80 -1.23 -2.65 13.84
N LEU A 81 0.04 -2.29 13.60
CA LEU A 81 0.46 -1.60 12.38
C LEU A 81 0.23 -2.42 11.10
N SER A 82 0.27 -3.75 11.24
CA SER A 82 0.08 -4.71 10.13
C SER A 82 -1.31 -5.37 10.17
N SER A 83 -2.28 -4.73 10.79
CA SER A 83 -3.66 -5.19 10.89
C SER A 83 -4.62 -4.03 10.75
N PHE A 84 -5.85 -4.31 10.31
CA PHE A 84 -6.92 -3.31 10.25
C PHE A 84 -8.29 -3.96 10.40
N SER A 85 -9.29 -3.14 10.71
CA SER A 85 -10.67 -3.58 10.84
C SER A 85 -11.21 -4.06 9.49
N ASN A 86 -11.86 -5.22 9.47
CA ASN A 86 -12.46 -5.76 8.25
C ASN A 86 -13.78 -5.04 7.95
N PRO A 87 -13.87 -4.25 6.86
CA PRO A 87 -15.10 -3.53 6.53
C PRO A 87 -16.30 -4.46 6.28
N GLU A 88 -16.07 -5.61 5.65
CA GLU A 88 -17.09 -6.60 5.36
C GLU A 88 -17.76 -7.11 6.65
N PHE A 89 -16.97 -7.35 7.70
CA PHE A 89 -17.52 -7.78 9.00
C PHE A 89 -18.56 -6.77 9.53
N PHE A 90 -18.22 -5.49 9.48
CA PHE A 90 -19.11 -4.43 9.99
C PHE A 90 -20.35 -4.23 9.09
N VAL A 91 -20.21 -4.39 7.78
CA VAL A 91 -21.35 -4.37 6.87
C VAL A 91 -22.32 -5.53 7.18
N LEU A 92 -21.82 -6.76 7.31
CA LEU A 92 -22.64 -7.92 7.67
C LEU A 92 -23.28 -7.73 9.03
N GLN A 93 -22.54 -7.24 10.03
CA GLN A 93 -23.05 -6.96 11.37
C GLN A 93 -24.20 -5.93 11.33
N ASN A 94 -24.03 -4.84 10.62
CA ASN A 94 -25.05 -3.78 10.48
C ASN A 94 -26.31 -4.30 9.77
N LEU A 95 -26.15 -5.19 8.80
CA LEU A 95 -27.24 -5.85 8.09
C LEU A 95 -27.85 -7.03 8.88
N ARG A 96 -27.34 -7.33 10.09
CA ARG A 96 -27.74 -8.46 10.92
C ARG A 96 -27.56 -9.83 10.26
N PHE A 97 -26.60 -9.95 9.34
CA PHE A 97 -26.20 -11.22 8.76
C PHE A 97 -25.16 -11.93 9.64
N SER A 98 -25.02 -13.24 9.43
CA SER A 98 -24.02 -14.03 10.15
C SER A 98 -22.61 -13.58 9.80
N THR A 99 -21.78 -13.31 10.80
CA THR A 99 -20.36 -12.95 10.66
C THR A 99 -19.43 -14.13 10.96
N PHE A 100 -19.96 -15.35 11.08
CA PHE A 100 -19.23 -16.52 11.56
C PHE A 100 -17.94 -16.81 10.76
N ASN A 101 -17.99 -16.67 9.44
CA ASN A 101 -16.84 -16.91 8.56
C ASN A 101 -16.07 -15.64 8.17
N THR A 102 -16.42 -14.50 8.74
CA THR A 102 -15.80 -13.21 8.38
C THR A 102 -15.02 -12.69 9.60
N PRO A 103 -13.68 -12.66 9.55
CA PRO A 103 -12.88 -12.17 10.67
C PRO A 103 -13.12 -10.68 10.89
N ARG A 104 -13.18 -10.25 12.15
CA ARG A 104 -13.35 -8.84 12.52
C ARG A 104 -12.13 -7.97 12.17
N ILE A 105 -10.94 -8.59 12.21
CA ILE A 105 -9.66 -7.93 11.95
C ILE A 105 -8.94 -8.72 10.86
N ILE A 106 -8.46 -8.03 9.86
CA ILE A 106 -7.56 -8.58 8.82
C ILE A 106 -6.13 -8.35 9.28
N THR A 107 -5.34 -9.42 9.28
CA THR A 107 -3.94 -9.41 9.67
C THR A 107 -3.04 -9.71 8.48
N SER A 108 -2.03 -8.87 8.25
CA SER A 108 -1.03 -9.05 7.19
C SER A 108 0.36 -9.37 7.75
N PHE A 109 0.44 -9.78 9.01
CA PHE A 109 1.69 -10.25 9.63
C PHE A 109 1.70 -11.75 9.84
N THR A 110 2.90 -12.31 9.99
CA THR A 110 3.13 -13.69 10.42
C THR A 110 4.18 -13.71 11.53
N ILE A 111 4.03 -14.59 12.49
CA ILE A 111 4.99 -14.77 13.58
C ILE A 111 5.53 -16.20 13.53
N ASN A 112 6.84 -16.34 13.51
CA ASN A 112 7.51 -17.61 13.69
C ASN A 112 8.38 -17.60 14.98
N GLU A 113 9.21 -18.62 15.20
CA GLU A 113 10.03 -18.71 16.40
C GLU A 113 11.00 -17.52 16.56
N LYS A 114 11.58 -17.02 15.48
CA LYS A 114 12.64 -16.00 15.49
C LYS A 114 12.16 -14.61 15.13
N TYR A 115 11.19 -14.49 14.20
CA TYR A 115 10.81 -13.22 13.60
C TYR A 115 9.32 -12.91 13.74
N ILE A 116 9.00 -11.62 13.81
CA ILE A 116 7.73 -11.09 13.33
C ILE A 116 7.95 -10.60 11.91
N ILE A 117 7.12 -11.06 10.98
CA ILE A 117 7.21 -10.81 9.55
C ILE A 117 6.05 -9.88 9.18
N VAL A 118 6.36 -8.72 8.65
CA VAL A 118 5.35 -7.71 8.29
C VAL A 118 5.53 -7.26 6.84
N PRO A 119 4.48 -6.76 6.19
CA PRO A 119 4.56 -6.27 4.82
C PRO A 119 5.63 -5.18 4.66
N ARG A 120 6.36 -5.23 3.56
CA ARG A 120 7.51 -4.36 3.29
C ARG A 120 7.16 -2.87 3.17
N GLY A 121 5.95 -2.54 2.73
CA GLY A 121 5.50 -1.15 2.64
C GLY A 121 5.43 -0.44 4.00
N LEU A 122 5.43 -1.20 5.10
CA LEU A 122 5.49 -0.66 6.47
C LEU A 122 6.92 -0.34 6.93
N THR A 123 7.96 -0.64 6.14
CA THR A 123 9.37 -0.49 6.54
C THR A 123 9.66 0.91 7.06
N GLN A 124 9.24 1.95 6.36
CA GLN A 124 9.48 3.34 6.76
C GLN A 124 8.76 3.70 8.07
N LYS A 125 7.49 3.31 8.21
CA LYS A 125 6.71 3.54 9.43
C LYS A 125 7.33 2.86 10.64
N ILE A 126 7.78 1.62 10.46
CA ILE A 126 8.41 0.85 11.54
C ILE A 126 9.78 1.45 11.89
N THR A 127 10.60 1.82 10.90
CA THR A 127 11.87 2.50 11.14
C THR A 127 11.66 3.79 11.92
N ASN A 128 10.67 4.61 11.54
CA ASN A 128 10.32 5.84 12.24
C ASN A 128 9.82 5.55 13.66
N LEU A 129 9.05 4.47 13.87
CA LEU A 129 8.61 4.05 15.20
C LEU A 129 9.79 3.70 16.12
N PHE A 130 10.79 2.98 15.62
CA PHE A 130 12.01 2.70 16.40
C PHE A 130 12.77 3.98 16.70
N ASN A 131 13.03 4.82 15.70
CA ASN A 131 13.77 6.07 15.85
C ASN A 131 13.12 7.05 16.86
N SER A 132 11.79 7.20 16.80
CA SER A 132 11.05 8.06 17.75
C SER A 132 11.12 7.57 19.20
N ASN A 133 11.40 6.29 19.42
CA ASN A 133 11.62 5.69 20.73
C ASN A 133 13.12 5.51 21.07
N LYS A 134 14.02 6.27 20.41
CA LYS A 134 15.47 6.23 20.63
C LYS A 134 16.09 4.83 20.48
N ALA A 135 15.47 3.99 19.69
CA ALA A 135 15.92 2.64 19.34
C ALA A 135 16.39 2.62 17.87
N LYS A 136 17.30 1.73 17.55
CA LYS A 136 17.84 1.58 16.20
C LYS A 136 17.46 0.23 15.60
N LEU A 137 16.83 0.27 14.42
CA LEU A 137 16.53 -0.91 13.62
C LEU A 137 17.62 -1.09 12.57
N PHE A 138 18.44 -2.13 12.69
CA PHE A 138 19.45 -2.48 11.69
C PHE A 138 18.85 -3.38 10.65
N ILE A 139 18.65 -2.84 9.44
CA ILE A 139 18.03 -3.56 8.33
C ILE A 139 19.11 -4.07 7.39
N GLU A 140 19.23 -5.40 7.28
CA GLU A 140 20.01 -6.07 6.24
C GLU A 140 19.15 -6.16 4.97
N ASP A 141 19.52 -5.43 3.91
CA ASP A 141 18.79 -5.41 2.65
C ASP A 141 19.24 -6.58 1.76
N LYS A 142 18.33 -7.55 1.54
CA LYS A 142 18.54 -8.73 0.69
C LYS A 142 17.71 -8.72 -0.57
N ARG A 143 17.14 -7.55 -0.91
CA ARG A 143 16.28 -7.42 -2.08
C ARG A 143 17.08 -7.49 -3.38
N PHE A 144 16.43 -8.03 -4.39
CA PHE A 144 17.02 -8.25 -5.68
C PHE A 144 17.06 -6.96 -6.53
N ILE A 145 18.18 -6.75 -7.22
CA ILE A 145 18.34 -5.69 -8.24
C ILE A 145 19.02 -6.29 -9.46
N ARG A 146 18.37 -6.16 -10.62
CA ARG A 146 18.92 -6.46 -11.93
C ARG A 146 18.88 -5.22 -12.81
N PRO A 147 20.01 -4.61 -13.12
CA PRO A 147 20.07 -3.46 -14.02
C PRO A 147 19.69 -3.85 -15.44
N ILE A 148 19.18 -2.89 -16.19
CA ILE A 148 18.92 -2.98 -17.61
C ILE A 148 19.68 -1.87 -18.35
N ASP A 149 19.82 -2.03 -19.66
CA ASP A 149 20.37 -1.00 -20.52
C ASP A 149 19.55 0.30 -20.43
N LYS A 150 20.21 1.41 -20.67
CA LYS A 150 19.60 2.73 -20.60
C LYS A 150 18.47 2.86 -21.61
N LEU A 151 17.27 3.15 -21.13
CA LEU A 151 16.14 3.60 -21.94
C LEU A 151 16.18 5.14 -22.01
N ASN A 152 16.00 5.71 -23.19
CA ASN A 152 15.97 7.15 -23.36
C ASN A 152 14.52 7.65 -23.29
N PHE A 153 14.14 8.26 -22.19
CA PHE A 153 12.84 8.91 -22.05
C PHE A 153 12.84 10.25 -22.76
N THR A 154 11.98 10.40 -23.77
CA THR A 154 11.98 11.56 -24.70
C THR A 154 10.94 12.62 -24.37
N LEU A 155 9.94 12.29 -23.53
CA LEU A 155 8.87 13.21 -23.20
C LEU A 155 9.33 14.25 -22.15
N THR A 156 8.97 15.51 -22.37
CA THR A 156 9.17 16.57 -21.37
C THR A 156 8.05 16.55 -20.34
N LEU A 157 8.39 16.29 -19.08
CA LEU A 157 7.45 16.32 -17.96
C LEU A 157 7.06 17.74 -17.59
N LYS A 158 5.79 17.95 -17.23
CA LYS A 158 5.29 19.18 -16.60
C LYS A 158 5.91 19.36 -15.21
N ASP A 159 5.91 20.56 -14.67
CA ASP A 159 6.55 20.84 -13.37
C ASP A 159 5.93 20.04 -12.21
N GLU A 160 4.60 19.91 -12.17
CA GLU A 160 3.93 19.06 -11.19
C GLU A 160 4.34 17.58 -11.30
N GLN A 161 4.54 17.09 -12.52
CA GLN A 161 4.99 15.72 -12.78
C GLN A 161 6.45 15.51 -12.35
N LYS A 162 7.31 16.54 -12.51
CA LYS A 162 8.70 16.51 -12.01
C LYS A 162 8.73 16.42 -10.49
N ILE A 163 7.90 17.23 -9.79
CA ILE A 163 7.78 17.17 -8.33
C ILE A 163 7.33 15.79 -7.86
N ALA A 164 6.34 15.20 -8.55
CA ALA A 164 5.87 13.85 -8.24
C ALA A 164 6.99 12.81 -8.45
N LEU A 165 7.71 12.89 -9.57
CA LEU A 165 8.84 12.03 -9.89
C LEU A 165 9.92 12.08 -8.80
N GLU A 166 10.34 13.27 -8.39
CA GLU A 166 11.36 13.46 -7.35
C GLU A 166 10.95 12.83 -6.03
N LYS A 167 9.71 13.08 -5.57
CA LYS A 167 9.19 12.48 -4.34
C LYS A 167 9.16 10.95 -4.37
N ILE A 168 8.78 10.37 -5.51
CA ILE A 168 8.73 8.91 -5.69
C ILE A 168 10.13 8.31 -5.69
N LEU A 169 11.12 8.97 -6.31
CA LEU A 169 12.49 8.47 -6.37
C LEU A 169 13.19 8.43 -5.00
N LEU A 170 12.71 9.18 -4.02
CA LEU A 170 13.22 9.14 -2.63
C LEU A 170 12.76 7.88 -1.88
N GLN A 171 11.82 7.10 -2.42
CA GLN A 171 11.22 5.97 -1.75
C GLN A 171 11.35 4.69 -2.59
N ASP A 172 11.58 3.57 -1.91
CA ASP A 172 11.60 2.27 -2.58
C ASP A 172 10.18 1.73 -2.82
N TYR A 173 9.25 2.07 -1.91
CA TYR A 173 7.83 1.70 -1.96
C TYR A 173 6.97 2.95 -1.86
N SER A 174 6.10 3.17 -2.81
CA SER A 174 5.26 4.37 -2.82
C SER A 174 4.00 4.21 -3.67
N VAL A 175 3.02 5.06 -3.38
CA VAL A 175 1.80 5.20 -4.18
C VAL A 175 1.74 6.61 -4.74
N LEU A 176 1.53 6.74 -6.05
CA LEU A 176 1.19 7.98 -6.74
C LEU A 176 -0.31 8.08 -6.87
N ILE A 177 -0.91 9.09 -6.24
CA ILE A 177 -2.33 9.41 -6.38
C ILE A 177 -2.47 10.67 -7.19
N ALA A 178 -3.05 10.55 -8.37
CA ALA A 178 -3.25 11.69 -9.26
C ALA A 178 -4.49 11.49 -10.15
N PRO A 179 -5.24 12.54 -10.48
CA PRO A 179 -6.45 12.44 -11.26
C PRO A 179 -6.21 11.82 -12.65
N PRO A 180 -7.26 11.32 -13.33
CA PRO A 180 -7.17 10.94 -14.73
C PRO A 180 -6.61 12.10 -15.57
N GLY A 181 -5.76 11.78 -16.54
CA GLY A 181 -5.13 12.80 -17.39
C GLY A 181 -3.89 13.49 -16.80
N PHE A 182 -3.54 13.27 -15.53
CA PHE A 182 -2.32 13.84 -14.92
C PHE A 182 -1.03 13.35 -15.57
N GLY A 183 -1.06 12.21 -16.26
CA GLY A 183 0.12 11.62 -16.91
C GLY A 183 0.85 10.60 -16.03
N LYS A 184 0.13 9.84 -15.20
CA LYS A 184 0.69 8.76 -14.37
C LYS A 184 1.60 7.81 -15.14
N THR A 185 1.23 7.46 -16.38
CA THR A 185 2.01 6.59 -17.28
C THR A 185 3.35 7.24 -17.67
N ALA A 186 3.38 8.55 -17.95
CA ALA A 186 4.60 9.27 -18.29
C ALA A 186 5.56 9.36 -17.09
N ILE A 187 5.03 9.59 -15.88
CA ILE A 187 5.82 9.58 -14.65
C ILE A 187 6.40 8.18 -14.40
N ALA A 188 5.59 7.14 -14.58
CA ALA A 188 6.06 5.75 -14.44
C ALA A 188 7.19 5.42 -15.44
N ALA A 189 7.07 5.85 -16.69
CA ALA A 189 8.14 5.70 -17.69
C ALA A 189 9.40 6.45 -17.27
N ALA A 190 9.29 7.69 -16.79
CA ALA A 190 10.43 8.46 -16.29
C ALA A 190 11.11 7.76 -15.09
N ILE A 191 10.34 7.12 -14.20
CA ILE A 191 10.88 6.33 -13.08
C ILE A 191 11.65 5.10 -13.58
N ILE A 192 11.16 4.41 -14.60
CA ILE A 192 11.87 3.28 -15.23
C ILE A 192 13.22 3.75 -15.79
N GLU A 193 13.25 4.88 -16.49
CA GLU A 193 14.48 5.48 -17.00
C GLU A 193 15.46 5.85 -15.90
N LYS A 194 14.99 6.44 -14.81
CA LYS A 194 15.84 6.88 -13.69
C LYS A 194 16.40 5.72 -12.87
N ARG A 195 15.59 4.70 -12.60
CA ARG A 195 16.00 3.54 -11.79
C ARG A 195 16.85 2.55 -12.55
N LYS A 196 16.69 2.44 -13.88
CA LYS A 196 17.47 1.55 -14.78
C LYS A 196 17.49 0.10 -14.33
N VAL A 197 16.37 -0.41 -13.88
CA VAL A 197 16.22 -1.79 -13.42
C VAL A 197 15.09 -2.47 -14.17
N ASN A 198 15.18 -3.78 -14.28
CA ASN A 198 14.14 -4.55 -14.96
C ASN A 198 12.79 -4.39 -14.26
N THR A 199 11.77 -4.14 -15.05
CA THR A 199 10.47 -3.69 -14.58
C THR A 199 9.34 -4.53 -15.14
N LEU A 200 8.42 -4.93 -14.24
CA LEU A 200 7.14 -5.52 -14.58
C LEU A 200 6.02 -4.52 -14.30
N ILE A 201 5.22 -4.21 -15.32
CA ILE A 201 4.04 -3.37 -15.18
C ILE A 201 2.82 -4.28 -15.08
N LEU A 202 2.02 -4.11 -14.03
CA LEU A 202 0.82 -4.89 -13.77
C LEU A 202 -0.42 -4.07 -14.07
N VAL A 203 -1.27 -4.59 -14.91
CA VAL A 203 -2.54 -3.97 -15.29
C VAL A 203 -3.72 -4.87 -14.95
N ASN A 204 -4.86 -4.29 -14.64
CA ASN A 204 -6.06 -5.05 -14.27
C ASN A 204 -6.78 -5.65 -15.50
N LYS A 205 -6.78 -4.93 -16.63
CA LYS A 205 -7.54 -5.30 -17.84
C LYS A 205 -6.63 -5.43 -19.05
N SER A 206 -7.00 -6.34 -19.98
CA SER A 206 -6.22 -6.62 -21.18
C SER A 206 -6.11 -5.43 -22.15
N ASN A 207 -7.12 -4.58 -22.23
CA ASN A 207 -7.07 -3.36 -23.05
C ASN A 207 -6.04 -2.36 -22.55
N LEU A 208 -5.79 -2.29 -21.24
CA LEU A 208 -4.75 -1.44 -20.67
C LEU A 208 -3.35 -1.93 -21.03
N LEU A 209 -3.17 -3.25 -21.22
CA LEU A 209 -1.89 -3.83 -21.60
C LEU A 209 -1.40 -3.25 -22.95
N ASP A 210 -2.25 -3.23 -23.97
CA ASP A 210 -1.88 -2.72 -25.28
C ASP A 210 -1.68 -1.19 -25.24
N GLN A 211 -2.48 -0.44 -24.50
CA GLN A 211 -2.28 1.00 -24.29
C GLN A 211 -0.94 1.33 -23.60
N TRP A 212 -0.55 0.55 -22.60
CA TRP A 212 0.74 0.73 -21.94
C TRP A 212 1.90 0.49 -22.91
N VAL A 213 1.79 -0.57 -23.72
CA VAL A 213 2.82 -0.87 -24.73
C VAL A 213 2.98 0.26 -25.73
N GLU A 214 1.88 0.77 -26.31
CA GLU A 214 1.91 1.87 -27.26
C GLU A 214 2.57 3.12 -26.65
N ARG A 215 2.18 3.49 -25.43
CA ARG A 215 2.76 4.65 -24.74
C ARG A 215 4.24 4.49 -24.43
N LEU A 216 4.67 3.30 -23.97
CA LEU A 216 6.09 3.06 -23.68
C LEU A 216 6.94 3.07 -24.96
N CYS A 217 6.43 2.52 -26.08
CA CYS A 217 7.09 2.62 -27.38
C CYS A 217 7.24 4.08 -27.82
N GLU A 218 6.21 4.89 -27.64
CA GLU A 218 6.23 6.33 -27.92
C GLU A 218 7.24 7.07 -27.03
N TYR A 219 7.20 6.86 -25.71
CA TYR A 219 8.02 7.59 -24.74
C TYR A 219 9.50 7.23 -24.78
N PHE A 220 9.83 5.98 -25.12
CA PHE A 220 11.21 5.51 -25.20
C PHE A 220 11.75 5.42 -26.63
N GLN A 221 10.92 5.63 -27.64
CA GLN A 221 11.28 5.47 -29.06
C GLN A 221 11.87 4.07 -29.34
N ILE A 222 11.22 3.02 -28.84
CA ILE A 222 11.64 1.61 -28.97
C ILE A 222 10.63 0.80 -29.79
N ASP A 223 11.11 -0.29 -30.38
CA ASP A 223 10.23 -1.23 -31.10
C ASP A 223 9.32 -1.98 -30.12
N ILE A 224 8.09 -2.22 -30.53
CA ILE A 224 7.09 -2.98 -29.77
C ILE A 224 7.58 -4.39 -29.37
N LYS A 225 8.50 -4.96 -30.13
CA LYS A 225 9.09 -6.28 -29.87
C LYS A 225 10.02 -6.29 -28.66
N THR A 226 10.49 -5.13 -28.21
CA THR A 226 11.38 -4.99 -27.04
C THR A 226 10.61 -5.01 -25.73
N ILE A 227 9.27 -4.89 -25.77
CA ILE A 227 8.41 -4.97 -24.60
C ILE A 227 7.78 -6.35 -24.56
N GLY A 228 7.99 -7.06 -23.46
CA GLY A 228 7.34 -8.35 -23.23
C GLY A 228 5.89 -8.20 -22.81
N LYS A 229 5.08 -9.19 -23.13
CA LYS A 229 3.63 -9.20 -22.87
C LYS A 229 3.18 -10.53 -22.27
N LEU A 230 2.43 -10.46 -21.17
CA LEU A 230 1.76 -11.63 -20.57
C LEU A 230 0.28 -11.31 -20.36
N GLY A 231 -0.55 -11.92 -21.15
CA GLY A 231 -2.00 -11.72 -21.14
C GLY A 231 -2.58 -11.69 -22.55
N ASN A 232 -3.91 -11.77 -22.65
CA ASN A 232 -4.62 -11.76 -23.94
C ASN A 232 -4.10 -12.80 -24.93
N GLY A 233 -3.78 -14.03 -24.45
CA GLY A 233 -3.21 -15.11 -25.24
C GLY A 233 -1.72 -14.97 -25.58
N LYS A 234 -1.10 -13.83 -25.31
CA LYS A 234 0.33 -13.59 -25.52
C LYS A 234 1.13 -14.01 -24.28
N LYS A 235 2.24 -14.74 -24.52
CA LYS A 235 3.12 -15.28 -23.46
C LYS A 235 4.59 -15.06 -23.82
N LYS A 236 4.98 -13.83 -24.08
CA LYS A 236 6.37 -13.51 -24.44
C LYS A 236 6.87 -12.45 -23.46
N LEU A 237 7.56 -12.88 -22.42
CA LEU A 237 8.33 -12.02 -21.52
C LEU A 237 9.78 -11.99 -21.95
N ASN A 238 10.47 -10.88 -21.69
CA ASN A 238 11.89 -10.72 -21.94
C ASN A 238 12.69 -10.43 -20.67
N SER A 239 12.00 -10.32 -19.55
CA SER A 239 12.53 -10.06 -18.22
C SER A 239 13.30 -8.72 -18.10
N ASN A 240 13.10 -7.77 -19.01
CA ASN A 240 13.66 -6.42 -18.97
C ASN A 240 12.57 -5.38 -18.72
N LEU A 241 11.69 -5.20 -19.70
CA LEU A 241 10.52 -4.33 -19.59
C LEU A 241 9.29 -5.10 -20.08
N ASP A 242 8.48 -5.50 -19.16
CA ASP A 242 7.38 -6.39 -19.45
C ASP A 242 6.07 -5.86 -18.84
N ILE A 243 4.96 -6.21 -19.48
CA ILE A 243 3.62 -5.85 -19.04
C ILE A 243 2.80 -7.12 -18.89
N ALA A 244 2.14 -7.28 -17.76
CA ALA A 244 1.30 -8.43 -17.48
C ALA A 244 -0.08 -8.03 -16.95
N THR A 245 -1.09 -8.82 -17.29
CA THR A 245 -2.35 -8.71 -16.57
C THR A 245 -2.24 -9.44 -15.24
N LEU A 246 -2.87 -8.90 -14.20
CA LEU A 246 -2.93 -9.54 -12.88
C LEU A 246 -3.49 -10.95 -12.91
N GLN A 247 -4.51 -11.17 -13.75
CA GLN A 247 -5.09 -12.50 -13.93
C GLN A 247 -4.07 -13.51 -14.48
N SER A 248 -3.22 -13.09 -15.42
CA SER A 248 -2.18 -13.97 -15.97
C SER A 248 -1.06 -14.25 -14.98
N LEU A 249 -0.71 -13.26 -14.15
CA LEU A 249 0.27 -13.40 -13.09
C LEU A 249 -0.24 -14.30 -11.94
N LYS A 250 -1.53 -14.23 -11.61
CA LYS A 250 -2.15 -15.11 -10.61
C LYS A 250 -1.95 -16.59 -10.93
N ASN A 251 -1.96 -16.95 -12.21
CA ASN A 251 -1.74 -18.31 -12.68
C ASN A 251 -0.25 -18.70 -12.72
N ARG A 252 0.66 -17.73 -12.62
CA ARG A 252 2.12 -17.89 -12.68
C ARG A 252 2.81 -16.93 -11.74
N PRO A 253 2.56 -17.03 -10.43
CA PRO A 253 3.05 -16.05 -9.45
C PRO A 253 4.57 -16.04 -9.32
N GLU A 254 5.27 -17.11 -9.73
CA GLU A 254 6.73 -17.21 -9.73
C GLU A 254 7.41 -16.20 -10.65
N LEU A 255 6.76 -15.79 -11.73
CA LEU A 255 7.33 -14.84 -12.71
C LEU A 255 7.68 -13.48 -12.10
N ILE A 256 7.02 -13.09 -11.01
CA ILE A 256 7.27 -11.81 -10.35
C ILE A 256 8.66 -11.76 -9.67
N GLU A 257 9.22 -12.91 -9.34
CA GLU A 257 10.49 -13.03 -8.63
C GLU A 257 11.70 -12.57 -9.46
N GLU A 258 11.55 -12.49 -10.78
CA GLU A 258 12.61 -12.10 -11.70
C GLU A 258 12.81 -10.59 -11.85
N TYR A 259 11.90 -9.77 -11.31
CA TYR A 259 11.91 -8.32 -11.50
C TYR A 259 12.40 -7.58 -10.26
N SER A 260 13.10 -6.48 -10.52
CA SER A 260 13.60 -5.57 -9.47
C SER A 260 12.61 -4.46 -9.15
N GLN A 261 11.74 -4.14 -10.09
CA GLN A 261 10.70 -3.13 -9.98
C GLN A 261 9.35 -3.66 -10.46
N ILE A 262 8.32 -3.32 -9.69
CA ILE A 262 6.92 -3.51 -10.09
C ILE A 262 6.22 -2.17 -10.11
N ILE A 263 5.50 -1.92 -11.19
CA ILE A 263 4.57 -0.79 -11.29
C ILE A 263 3.15 -1.36 -11.42
N ILE A 264 2.25 -0.90 -10.58
CA ILE A 264 0.89 -1.44 -10.51
C ILE A 264 -0.08 -0.34 -10.91
N ASP A 265 -0.71 -0.51 -12.06
CA ASP A 265 -1.68 0.46 -12.56
C ASP A 265 -3.05 0.24 -11.94
N GLU A 266 -3.73 1.35 -11.61
CA GLU A 266 -5.03 1.40 -10.96
C GLU A 266 -5.10 0.46 -9.73
N VAL A 267 -4.11 0.59 -8.85
CA VAL A 267 -3.91 -0.31 -7.70
C VAL A 267 -5.14 -0.43 -6.79
N HIS A 268 -6.02 0.58 -6.77
CA HIS A 268 -7.26 0.58 -6.00
C HIS A 268 -8.33 -0.39 -6.55
N HIS A 269 -8.24 -0.81 -7.82
CA HIS A 269 -9.17 -1.77 -8.42
C HIS A 269 -8.78 -3.23 -8.19
N ILE A 270 -7.61 -3.48 -7.62
CA ILE A 270 -7.10 -4.85 -7.48
C ILE A 270 -7.71 -5.49 -6.23
N PRO A 271 -8.37 -6.66 -6.36
CA PRO A 271 -8.87 -7.39 -5.19
C PRO A 271 -7.73 -7.69 -4.21
N ALA A 272 -7.94 -7.39 -2.94
CA ALA A 272 -6.92 -7.48 -1.90
C ALA A 272 -6.19 -8.84 -1.87
N VAL A 273 -6.94 -9.94 -1.91
CA VAL A 273 -6.39 -11.30 -1.90
C VAL A 273 -5.62 -11.63 -3.18
N SER A 274 -6.13 -11.24 -4.35
CA SER A 274 -5.47 -11.50 -5.64
C SER A 274 -4.17 -10.71 -5.80
N PHE A 275 -4.03 -9.62 -5.07
CA PHE A 275 -2.88 -8.74 -5.07
C PHE A 275 -1.78 -9.20 -4.11
N GLU A 276 -2.17 -9.65 -2.93
CA GLU A 276 -1.24 -10.01 -1.87
C GLU A 276 -0.42 -11.25 -2.21
N ILE A 277 -1.03 -12.27 -2.84
CA ILE A 277 -0.37 -13.54 -3.16
C ILE A 277 0.87 -13.37 -4.04
N PRO A 278 0.80 -12.71 -5.23
CA PRO A 278 1.99 -12.50 -6.04
C PRO A 278 3.01 -11.58 -5.34
N LEU A 279 2.56 -10.52 -4.66
CA LEU A 279 3.48 -9.58 -4.02
C LEU A 279 4.28 -10.18 -2.86
N LYS A 280 3.75 -11.18 -2.16
CA LYS A 280 4.50 -11.95 -1.16
C LYS A 280 5.68 -12.73 -1.75
N ARG A 281 5.69 -12.96 -3.06
CA ARG A 281 6.81 -13.62 -3.77
C ARG A 281 7.81 -12.64 -4.37
N PHE A 282 7.44 -11.37 -4.46
CA PHE A 282 8.30 -10.37 -5.06
C PHE A 282 9.51 -10.07 -4.18
N LYS A 283 10.70 -10.23 -4.73
CA LYS A 283 11.99 -10.05 -4.04
C LYS A 283 12.73 -8.79 -4.49
N GLY A 284 12.15 -8.08 -5.45
CA GLY A 284 12.75 -6.86 -6.01
C GLY A 284 12.69 -5.67 -5.07
N LYS A 285 13.47 -4.65 -5.40
CA LYS A 285 13.67 -3.48 -4.54
C LYS A 285 12.51 -2.50 -4.59
N TYR A 286 11.88 -2.27 -5.75
CA TYR A 286 10.97 -1.15 -5.96
C TYR A 286 9.54 -1.56 -6.23
N ILE A 287 8.58 -0.91 -5.56
CA ILE A 287 7.15 -1.01 -5.87
C ILE A 287 6.57 0.38 -6.01
N LEU A 288 5.84 0.60 -7.11
CA LEU A 288 5.08 1.82 -7.35
C LEU A 288 3.63 1.47 -7.65
N GLY A 289 2.72 1.92 -6.80
CA GLY A 289 1.29 1.92 -7.08
C GLY A 289 0.85 3.20 -7.78
N LEU A 290 0.05 3.09 -8.82
CA LEU A 290 -0.60 4.22 -9.49
C LEU A 290 -2.10 4.16 -9.22
N SER A 291 -2.69 5.27 -8.78
CA SER A 291 -4.12 5.35 -8.48
C SER A 291 -4.70 6.70 -8.87
N ALA A 292 -5.98 6.72 -9.19
CA ALA A 292 -6.74 7.95 -9.33
C ALA A 292 -7.33 8.41 -8.00
N THR A 293 -7.53 7.50 -7.06
CA THR A 293 -8.15 7.75 -5.76
C THR A 293 -7.38 7.06 -4.64
N PRO A 294 -7.29 7.66 -3.44
CA PRO A 294 -6.64 7.04 -2.30
C PRO A 294 -7.47 5.89 -1.71
N ASP A 295 -8.77 5.97 -1.85
CA ASP A 295 -9.71 5.07 -1.18
C ASP A 295 -10.23 4.01 -2.14
N ARG A 296 -10.45 2.82 -1.57
CA ARG A 296 -11.14 1.71 -2.23
C ARG A 296 -12.59 1.66 -1.74
N GLN A 297 -13.50 1.36 -2.65
CA GLN A 297 -14.93 1.24 -2.31
C GLN A 297 -15.22 0.12 -1.30
N ASP A 298 -14.39 -0.94 -1.28
CA ASP A 298 -14.50 -2.05 -0.34
C ASP A 298 -13.82 -1.80 1.02
N GLY A 299 -13.21 -0.61 1.24
CA GLY A 299 -12.49 -0.28 2.47
C GLY A 299 -11.18 -1.03 2.69
N MET A 300 -10.73 -1.85 1.74
CA MET A 300 -9.51 -2.66 1.83
C MET A 300 -8.23 -1.90 1.42
N HIS A 301 -8.29 -0.56 1.32
CA HIS A 301 -7.13 0.27 0.98
C HIS A 301 -5.91 0.09 1.92
N PRO A 302 -6.02 -0.28 3.21
CA PRO A 302 -4.84 -0.48 4.03
C PRO A 302 -3.90 -1.56 3.50
N ILE A 303 -4.41 -2.63 2.86
CA ILE A 303 -3.57 -3.67 2.25
C ILE A 303 -2.67 -3.08 1.16
N MET A 304 -3.20 -2.17 0.35
CA MET A 304 -2.44 -1.50 -0.69
C MET A 304 -1.23 -0.76 -0.10
N PHE A 305 -1.46 0.05 0.95
CA PHE A 305 -0.39 0.79 1.61
C PHE A 305 0.60 -0.11 2.36
N MET A 306 0.12 -1.20 2.95
CA MET A 306 1.00 -2.19 3.59
C MET A 306 1.96 -2.85 2.59
N GLN A 307 1.58 -3.00 1.32
CA GLN A 307 2.41 -3.62 0.29
C GLN A 307 3.21 -2.58 -0.52
N CYS A 308 2.56 -1.50 -0.93
CA CYS A 308 3.15 -0.49 -1.83
C CYS A 308 3.80 0.68 -1.11
N GLY A 309 3.68 0.80 0.21
CA GLY A 309 4.15 1.96 0.96
C GLY A 309 3.15 3.11 0.98
N ASP A 310 3.60 4.25 1.52
CA ASP A 310 2.77 5.43 1.69
C ASP A 310 2.59 6.22 0.39
N ILE A 311 1.66 7.17 0.42
CA ILE A 311 1.43 8.12 -0.67
C ILE A 311 2.65 9.04 -0.74
N ALA A 312 3.32 9.06 -1.90
CA ALA A 312 4.43 9.97 -2.17
C ALA A 312 3.94 11.30 -2.74
N TYR A 313 2.83 11.25 -3.51
CA TYR A 313 2.24 12.45 -4.13
C TYR A 313 0.74 12.27 -4.37
#